data_fc5bbf3f7c4b5cab396acef033ba23ab
#
_entry.id   fc5bbf3f7c4b5cab396acef033ba23ab
#
_cell.length_a   1.000
_cell.length_b   1.000
_cell.length_c   1.000
_cell.angle_alpha   90.00
_cell.angle_beta   90.00
_cell.angle_gamma   90.00
#
_symmetry.space_group_name_H-M   'P 1'
#
loop_
_entity.id
_entity.type
_entity.pdbx_description
1 polymer ?
#
loop_
_entity_poly.entity_id
_entity_poly.type
_entity_poly.pdbx_seq_one_letter_code
_entity_poly.pdbx_strand_id
1 'polypeptide(L)'
;MTEATKAPVSLASLMTPSKTVTIDFPGYKGMTVALCYLAREELVKLRKKCITTKFNKKTHQPEEELDEERFLLEYCRAVIKGWKGLKYKYLEELLLVDISALNPEDELPYTQENSELLMRN
;
A
#
# COMPACT_ATOMS: atom_id res chain seq x y z
N MET A 1 17.42 -9.70 33.22
CA MET A 1 16.59 -10.06 32.86
C MET A 1 16.34 -11.32 32.81
N THR A 2 15.82 -11.86 32.74
CA THR A 2 15.53 -13.05 33.04
C THR A 2 14.86 -13.83 32.09
N GLU A 3 14.79 -13.39 31.01
CA GLU A 3 14.12 -14.05 30.06
C GLU A 3 14.74 -15.28 29.66
N ALA A 4 15.95 -15.39 29.85
CA ALA A 4 16.70 -16.58 29.50
C ALA A 4 16.17 -17.86 30.10
N THR A 5 15.37 -17.74 31.14
CA THR A 5 14.85 -18.93 31.81
C THR A 5 13.57 -19.46 31.16
N LYS A 6 13.05 -18.74 30.18
CA LYS A 6 11.81 -19.17 29.54
C LYS A 6 12.10 -20.20 28.44
N ALA A 7 11.10 -21.01 28.17
CA ALA A 7 11.17 -21.92 27.04
C ALA A 7 11.36 -21.16 25.74
N PRO A 8 12.06 -21.73 24.75
CA PRO A 8 12.22 -21.10 23.45
C PRO A 8 10.86 -20.80 22.83
N VAL A 9 10.74 -19.63 22.21
CA VAL A 9 9.51 -19.23 21.53
C VAL A 9 9.58 -19.72 20.09
N SER A 10 8.50 -20.33 19.63
CA SER A 10 8.40 -20.75 18.24
C SER A 10 8.25 -19.55 17.32
N LEU A 11 8.98 -19.54 16.20
CA LEU A 11 8.81 -18.49 15.21
C LEU A 11 7.35 -18.40 14.74
N ALA A 12 6.70 -19.55 14.59
CA ALA A 12 5.31 -19.58 14.17
C ALA A 12 4.39 -18.81 15.11
N SER A 13 4.68 -18.83 16.41
CA SER A 13 3.86 -18.12 17.41
C SER A 13 4.10 -16.62 17.38
N LEU A 14 5.17 -16.16 16.78
CA LEU A 14 5.51 -14.75 16.65
C LEU A 14 5.04 -14.15 15.33
N MET A 15 4.77 -14.97 14.34
CA MET A 15 4.37 -14.49 13.03
C MET A 15 2.97 -13.92 13.06
N THR A 16 2.80 -12.81 12.35
CA THR A 16 1.51 -12.16 12.18
C THR A 16 1.22 -12.05 10.70
N PRO A 17 -0.07 -12.02 10.28
CA PRO A 17 -0.41 -11.87 8.86
C PRO A 17 -0.05 -10.48 8.31
N SER A 18 0.03 -9.48 9.18
CA SER A 18 0.38 -8.12 8.77
C SER A 18 0.94 -7.34 9.94
N LYS A 19 1.62 -6.26 9.63
CA LYS A 19 2.17 -5.35 10.63
C LYS A 19 2.12 -3.92 10.09
N THR A 20 1.50 -3.01 10.83
CA THR A 20 1.43 -1.59 10.44
C THR A 20 2.51 -0.80 11.15
N VAL A 21 3.26 0.00 10.39
CA VAL A 21 4.29 0.89 10.92
C VAL A 21 4.12 2.27 10.30
N THR A 22 4.56 3.30 11.03
CA THR A 22 4.58 4.66 10.52
C THR A 22 6.02 5.05 10.26
N ILE A 23 6.30 5.52 9.05
CA ILE A 23 7.65 5.90 8.64
C ILE A 23 7.66 7.34 8.14
N ASP A 24 8.83 8.00 8.24
CA ASP A 24 9.02 9.30 7.64
C ASP A 24 9.20 9.14 6.14
N PHE A 25 8.54 10.01 5.37
CA PHE A 25 8.68 9.98 3.92
C PHE A 25 9.96 10.73 3.53
N PRO A 26 10.92 10.08 2.88
CA PRO A 26 12.21 10.69 2.55
C PRO A 26 12.05 11.91 1.64
N GLY A 27 12.75 13.00 1.96
CA GLY A 27 12.75 14.19 1.13
C GLY A 27 11.61 15.17 1.39
N TYR A 28 10.64 14.80 2.22
CA TYR A 28 9.49 15.66 2.53
C TYR A 28 9.38 15.82 4.05
N LYS A 29 9.94 16.90 4.54
CA LYS A 29 10.00 17.13 5.97
C LYS A 29 8.62 17.20 6.62
N GLY A 30 8.44 16.46 7.68
CA GLY A 30 7.19 16.44 8.44
C GLY A 30 6.13 15.52 7.86
N MET A 31 6.39 14.87 6.74
CA MET A 31 5.46 13.92 6.16
C MET A 31 5.73 12.50 6.66
N THR A 32 4.69 11.85 7.16
CA THR A 32 4.77 10.46 7.59
C THR A 32 3.69 9.64 6.89
N VAL A 33 3.96 8.36 6.69
CA VAL A 33 3.04 7.44 6.04
C VAL A 33 2.89 6.20 6.92
N ALA A 34 1.65 5.79 7.16
CA ALA A 34 1.36 4.54 7.84
C ALA A 34 1.24 3.43 6.81
N LEU A 35 2.15 2.47 6.88
CA LEU A 35 2.20 1.35 5.93
C LEU A 35 1.95 0.03 6.66
N CYS A 36 1.18 -0.83 6.02
CA CYS A 36 0.94 -2.18 6.49
C CYS A 36 1.77 -3.15 5.66
N TYR A 37 2.72 -3.82 6.32
CA TYR A 37 3.49 -4.87 5.66
C TYR A 37 2.70 -6.17 5.73
N LEU A 38 2.51 -6.80 4.59
CA LEU A 38 1.75 -8.03 4.48
C LEU A 38 2.68 -9.24 4.49
N ALA A 39 2.27 -10.30 5.17
CA ALA A 39 2.96 -11.58 5.07
C ALA A 39 2.80 -12.10 3.64
N ARG A 40 3.75 -12.93 3.21
CA ARG A 40 3.75 -13.47 1.85
C ARG A 40 2.42 -14.15 1.50
N GLU A 41 1.84 -14.89 2.45
CA GLU A 41 0.58 -15.58 2.24
C GLU A 41 -0.56 -14.62 1.95
N GLU A 42 -0.59 -13.48 2.66
CA GLU A 42 -1.61 -12.48 2.45
C GLU A 42 -1.46 -11.81 1.08
N LEU A 43 -0.22 -11.57 0.67
CA LEU A 43 0.06 -11.00 -0.64
C LEU A 43 -0.36 -11.96 -1.77
N VAL A 44 -0.11 -13.25 -1.59
CA VAL A 44 -0.53 -14.28 -2.55
C VAL A 44 -2.05 -14.31 -2.67
N LYS A 45 -2.76 -14.25 -1.54
CA LYS A 45 -4.24 -14.21 -1.56
C LYS A 45 -4.75 -12.97 -2.29
N LEU A 46 -4.12 -11.83 -2.04
CA LEU A 46 -4.49 -10.58 -2.70
C LEU A 46 -4.30 -10.68 -4.21
N ARG A 47 -3.19 -11.23 -4.65
CA ARG A 47 -2.91 -11.43 -6.06
C ARG A 47 -3.93 -12.35 -6.72
N LYS A 48 -4.30 -13.43 -6.05
CA LYS A 48 -5.28 -14.38 -6.57
C LYS A 48 -6.66 -13.76 -6.80
N LYS A 49 -7.05 -12.80 -5.97
CA LYS A 49 -8.32 -12.07 -6.17
C LYS A 49 -8.35 -11.30 -7.47
N CYS A 50 -7.19 -10.95 -7.99
CA CYS A 50 -7.08 -10.08 -9.17
C CYS A 50 -6.75 -10.86 -10.44
N ILE A 51 -6.76 -12.18 -10.37
CA ILE A 51 -6.52 -13.02 -11.53
C ILE A 51 -7.87 -13.30 -12.21
N THR A 52 -7.90 -13.07 -13.52
CA THR A 52 -9.06 -13.38 -14.36
C THR A 52 -8.67 -14.46 -15.34
N THR A 53 -9.66 -15.24 -15.77
CA THR A 53 -9.43 -16.30 -16.75
C THR A 53 -9.97 -15.84 -18.10
N LYS A 54 -9.13 -15.88 -19.12
CA LYS A 54 -9.51 -15.54 -20.49
C LYS A 54 -9.32 -16.75 -21.37
N PHE A 55 -10.21 -16.93 -22.33
CA PHE A 55 -10.08 -17.99 -23.30
C PHE A 55 -9.13 -17.55 -24.42
N ASN A 56 -8.07 -18.32 -24.64
CA ASN A 56 -7.15 -18.05 -25.72
C ASN A 56 -7.63 -18.76 -27.00
N LYS A 57 -8.05 -17.98 -27.98
CA LYS A 57 -8.58 -18.52 -29.24
C LYS A 57 -7.52 -19.26 -30.07
N LYS A 58 -6.26 -18.92 -29.89
CA LYS A 58 -5.17 -19.57 -30.65
C LYS A 58 -4.86 -20.96 -30.11
N THR A 59 -4.83 -21.10 -28.79
CA THR A 59 -4.50 -22.37 -28.14
C THR A 59 -5.73 -23.19 -27.76
N HIS A 60 -6.92 -22.59 -27.83
CA HIS A 60 -8.18 -23.16 -27.39
C HIS A 60 -8.18 -23.59 -25.92
N GLN A 61 -7.44 -22.85 -25.10
CA GLN A 61 -7.32 -23.13 -23.69
C GLN A 61 -7.57 -21.88 -22.85
N PRO A 62 -8.08 -22.04 -21.61
CA PRO A 62 -8.19 -20.89 -20.71
C PRO A 62 -6.81 -20.48 -20.26
N GLU A 63 -6.60 -19.18 -20.15
CA GLU A 63 -5.37 -18.59 -19.64
C GLU A 63 -5.69 -17.67 -18.46
N GLU A 64 -4.85 -17.71 -17.45
CA GLU A 64 -4.96 -16.80 -16.33
C GLU A 64 -4.20 -15.52 -16.63
N GLU A 65 -4.83 -14.41 -16.31
CA GLU A 65 -4.23 -13.09 -16.50
C GLU A 65 -4.45 -12.25 -15.26
N LEU A 66 -3.40 -11.56 -14.81
CA LEU A 66 -3.49 -10.64 -13.70
C LEU A 66 -4.12 -9.33 -14.16
N ASP A 67 -5.19 -8.92 -13.48
CA ASP A 67 -5.76 -7.59 -13.67
C ASP A 67 -4.88 -6.62 -12.88
N GLU A 68 -3.93 -6.01 -13.56
CA GLU A 68 -2.92 -5.16 -12.93
C GLU A 68 -3.51 -3.92 -12.28
N GLU A 69 -4.52 -3.31 -12.88
CA GLU A 69 -5.18 -2.14 -12.31
C GLU A 69 -5.89 -2.50 -11.02
N ARG A 70 -6.65 -3.58 -11.03
CA ARG A 70 -7.33 -4.05 -9.83
C ARG A 70 -6.34 -4.44 -8.74
N PHE A 71 -5.25 -5.10 -9.12
CA PHE A 71 -4.20 -5.47 -8.17
C PHE A 71 -3.58 -4.23 -7.51
N LEU A 72 -3.29 -3.19 -8.30
CA LEU A 72 -2.75 -1.95 -7.77
C LEU A 72 -3.69 -1.33 -6.74
N LEU A 73 -4.97 -1.24 -7.05
CA LEU A 73 -5.96 -0.67 -6.14
C LEU A 73 -6.10 -1.49 -4.85
N GLU A 74 -6.20 -2.81 -4.97
CA GLU A 74 -6.31 -3.69 -3.82
C GLU A 74 -5.04 -3.66 -2.97
N TYR A 75 -3.88 -3.61 -3.61
CA TYR A 75 -2.60 -3.50 -2.92
C TYR A 75 -2.50 -2.20 -2.14
N CYS A 76 -2.89 -1.09 -2.75
CA CYS A 76 -2.89 0.21 -2.07
C CYS A 76 -3.82 0.22 -0.87
N ARG A 77 -5.01 -0.37 -1.00
CA ARG A 77 -5.95 -0.48 0.12
C ARG A 77 -5.38 -1.29 1.27
N ALA A 78 -4.64 -2.34 0.94
CA ALA A 78 -4.07 -3.23 1.95
C ALA A 78 -2.85 -2.63 2.63
N VAL A 79 -2.04 -1.86 1.90
CA VAL A 79 -0.72 -1.40 2.35
C VAL A 79 -0.76 0.01 2.92
N ILE A 80 -1.42 0.96 2.25
CA ILE A 80 -1.43 2.35 2.71
C ILE A 80 -2.59 2.55 3.68
N LYS A 81 -2.26 2.82 4.94
CA LYS A 81 -3.27 2.98 6.00
C LYS A 81 -3.50 4.43 6.40
N GLY A 82 -2.64 5.33 6.00
CA GLY A 82 -2.80 6.73 6.28
C GLY A 82 -1.54 7.52 6.00
N TRP A 83 -1.65 8.83 6.05
CA TRP A 83 -0.50 9.72 6.00
C TRP A 83 -0.80 10.98 6.80
N LYS A 84 0.28 11.70 7.17
CA LYS A 84 0.19 13.00 7.81
C LYS A 84 1.28 13.88 7.22
N GLY A 85 1.04 15.18 7.20
CA GLY A 85 2.05 16.12 6.71
C GLY A 85 2.22 16.14 5.20
N LEU A 86 1.29 15.61 4.44
CA LEU A 86 1.33 15.70 2.99
C LEU A 86 0.80 17.06 2.56
N LYS A 87 1.69 18.04 2.51
CA LYS A 87 1.35 19.41 2.15
C LYS A 87 1.06 19.53 0.66
N TYR A 88 0.19 20.47 0.30
CA TYR A 88 -0.11 20.70 -1.11
C TYR A 88 1.14 21.04 -1.93
N LYS A 89 2.09 21.75 -1.35
CA LYS A 89 3.34 22.04 -2.04
C LYS A 89 4.14 20.79 -2.39
N TYR A 90 3.99 19.71 -1.63
CA TYR A 90 4.63 18.45 -1.95
C TYR A 90 3.94 17.75 -3.11
N LEU A 91 2.62 17.92 -3.23
CA LEU A 91 1.87 17.34 -4.34
C LEU A 91 2.32 17.90 -5.68
N GLU A 92 2.71 19.17 -5.74
CA GLU A 92 3.22 19.76 -6.97
C GLU A 92 4.45 19.04 -7.49
N GLU A 93 5.26 18.49 -6.58
CA GLU A 93 6.46 17.72 -6.95
C GLU A 93 6.14 16.29 -7.36
N LEU A 94 5.04 15.75 -6.86
CA LEU A 94 4.68 14.35 -7.07
C LEU A 94 3.72 14.13 -8.23
N LEU A 95 2.84 15.08 -8.47
CA LEU A 95 1.75 14.93 -9.44
C LEU A 95 1.55 16.21 -10.25
N LEU A 96 0.83 16.05 -11.35
CA LEU A 96 0.35 17.20 -12.12
C LEU A 96 -0.93 17.70 -11.47
N VAL A 97 -0.80 18.68 -10.58
CA VAL A 97 -1.92 19.26 -9.85
C VAL A 97 -1.83 20.79 -9.89
N ASP A 98 -2.97 21.44 -9.79
CA ASP A 98 -3.05 22.89 -9.69
C ASP A 98 -3.47 23.25 -8.27
N ILE A 99 -2.57 23.85 -7.52
CA ILE A 99 -2.83 24.27 -6.15
C ILE A 99 -2.91 25.79 -6.01
N SER A 100 -3.04 26.51 -7.15
CA SER A 100 -3.00 27.98 -7.12
C SER A 100 -4.05 28.62 -6.22
N ALA A 101 -5.19 27.95 -6.01
CA ALA A 101 -6.25 28.44 -5.14
C ALA A 101 -6.11 27.95 -3.68
N LEU A 102 -5.05 27.22 -3.36
CA LEU A 102 -4.87 26.60 -2.06
C LEU A 102 -3.65 27.16 -1.35
N ASN A 103 -3.64 27.03 -0.01
CA ASN A 103 -2.46 27.35 0.77
C ASN A 103 -1.47 26.19 0.65
N PRO A 104 -0.24 26.44 0.12
CA PRO A 104 0.76 25.37 -0.04
C PRO A 104 1.15 24.65 1.25
N GLU A 105 0.96 25.30 2.39
CA GLU A 105 1.29 24.71 3.69
C GLU A 105 0.17 23.85 4.27
N ASP A 106 -1.02 23.89 3.70
CA ASP A 106 -2.12 23.02 4.12
C ASP A 106 -1.88 21.61 3.62
N GLU A 107 -2.51 20.64 4.27
CA GLU A 107 -2.29 19.24 4.01
C GLU A 107 -3.46 18.59 3.30
N LEU A 108 -3.15 17.64 2.42
CA LEU A 108 -4.16 16.79 1.81
C LEU A 108 -4.57 15.72 2.83
N PRO A 109 -5.85 15.61 3.17
CA PRO A 109 -6.27 14.56 4.10
C PRO A 109 -6.17 13.18 3.47
N TYR A 110 -5.94 12.17 4.30
CA TYR A 110 -5.99 10.80 3.84
C TYR A 110 -7.44 10.37 3.64
N THR A 111 -7.74 9.90 2.44
CA THR A 111 -8.98 9.19 2.14
C THR A 111 -8.63 8.03 1.22
N GLN A 112 -9.49 7.04 1.16
CA GLN A 112 -9.27 5.90 0.27
C GLN A 112 -9.16 6.38 -1.18
N GLU A 113 -10.02 7.30 -1.58
CA GLU A 113 -10.02 7.86 -2.92
C GLU A 113 -8.72 8.60 -3.23
N ASN A 114 -8.26 9.46 -2.31
CA ASN A 114 -7.03 10.20 -2.50
C ASN A 114 -5.82 9.26 -2.61
N SER A 115 -5.80 8.21 -1.80
CA SER A 115 -4.74 7.21 -1.85
C SER A 115 -4.70 6.51 -3.20
N GLU A 116 -5.85 6.08 -3.71
CA GLU A 116 -5.92 5.39 -4.99
C GLU A 116 -5.49 6.29 -6.15
N LEU A 117 -5.94 7.55 -6.15
CA LEU A 117 -5.55 8.50 -7.18
C LEU A 117 -4.06 8.81 -7.15
N LEU A 118 -3.48 8.94 -5.97
CA LEU A 118 -2.05 9.20 -5.81
C LEU A 118 -1.21 8.06 -6.37
N MET A 119 -1.62 6.84 -6.12
CA MET A 119 -0.86 5.66 -6.55
C MET A 119 -1.03 5.34 -8.03
N ARG A 120 -2.10 5.81 -8.65
CA ARG A 120 -2.33 5.59 -10.08
C ARG A 120 -1.60 6.58 -10.98
N ASN A 121 -1.05 7.63 -10.43
CA ASN A 121 -0.42 8.69 -11.20
C ASN A 121 1.07 8.87 -10.92
#